data_d057d962de55fb5d49686ccd2835bfaa
#
_entry.id   d057d962de55fb5d49686ccd2835bfaa
#
_cell.length_a   1.000
_cell.length_b   1.000
_cell.length_c   1.000
_cell.angle_alpha   90.00
_cell.angle_beta   90.00
_cell.angle_gamma   90.00
#
_symmetry.space_group_name_H-M   'P 1'
#
loop_
_entity.id
_entity.type
_entity.pdbx_description
1 polymer ?
#
loop_
_entity_poly.entity_id
_entity_poly.type
_entity_poly.pdbx_seq_one_letter_code
_entity_poly.pdbx_strand_id
1 'polypeptide(L)'
;MQHIKCNHSLAILLATYNSEKFLREQLDSLFSQSYKDWTLYIHDDGSKDATLSIISEYLSSHKNIVLLDFPPTGGAKSNFMQMLSCVEADYYMFCDHDDVWLNTKVEITYNSMSKAERTFPDCPIIVHSDLFVVDQDLNVLHPSFWKYEGIYPNDIRSFEMLSAFNLATGCTMMINSRAKEVTPCDCKEALMHDSWITAAVLWSKGKVIDIDQPLIYYRQHGDNCLGARRLNVTIVSKLLRLPQIIKDNIRRYRMLNKVGHISAFRFIKYKIIGRKKLLSHLKEENLLP
;
A
#
# COMPACT_ATOMS: atom_id res chain seq x y z
N MET A 1 36.55 9.76 -12.36
CA MET A 1 35.22 9.25 -12.78
C MET A 1 34.18 10.18 -12.21
N GLN A 2 33.56 11.02 -13.03
CA GLN A 2 32.47 11.88 -12.59
C GLN A 2 31.27 10.97 -12.29
N HIS A 3 30.81 10.96 -11.03
CA HIS A 3 29.53 10.41 -10.67
C HIS A 3 28.44 11.27 -11.34
N ILE A 4 27.89 10.78 -12.44
CA ILE A 4 26.65 11.33 -13.00
C ILE A 4 25.57 11.05 -11.95
N LYS A 5 25.17 12.07 -11.19
CA LYS A 5 23.96 12.05 -10.38
C LYS A 5 22.80 11.94 -11.37
N CYS A 6 22.30 10.74 -11.62
CA CYS A 6 20.95 10.59 -12.14
C CYS A 6 20.01 11.09 -11.06
N ASN A 7 19.51 12.31 -11.19
CA ASN A 7 18.43 12.82 -10.34
C ASN A 7 17.17 12.05 -10.71
N HIS A 8 16.93 10.93 -10.05
CA HIS A 8 15.66 10.23 -10.15
C HIS A 8 14.61 10.99 -9.33
N SER A 9 13.51 11.35 -9.97
CA SER A 9 12.40 12.03 -9.32
C SER A 9 11.57 11.05 -8.49
N LEU A 10 11.34 11.36 -7.20
CA LEU A 10 10.49 10.59 -6.31
C LEU A 10 9.25 11.39 -5.94
N ALA A 11 8.08 10.86 -6.25
CA ALA A 11 6.79 11.43 -5.91
C ALA A 11 6.19 10.70 -4.70
N ILE A 12 5.80 11.45 -3.67
CA ILE A 12 4.95 10.96 -2.58
C ILE A 12 3.53 11.44 -2.87
N LEU A 13 2.58 10.53 -3.00
CA LEU A 13 1.19 10.80 -3.28
C LEU A 13 0.39 10.73 -1.98
N LEU A 14 -0.11 11.85 -1.50
CA LEU A 14 -0.90 11.97 -0.26
C LEU A 14 -2.37 12.23 -0.61
N ALA A 15 -3.23 11.28 -0.30
CA ALA A 15 -4.67 11.42 -0.43
C ALA A 15 -5.30 11.89 0.88
N THR A 16 -6.10 12.98 0.84
CA THR A 16 -6.78 13.52 2.03
C THR A 16 -8.30 13.56 1.86
N TYR A 17 -9.02 13.35 2.95
CA TYR A 17 -10.45 13.56 3.08
C TYR A 17 -10.84 13.64 4.55
N ASN A 18 -11.32 14.80 5.03
CA ASN A 18 -11.67 15.09 6.43
C ASN A 18 -10.57 14.62 7.40
N SER A 19 -9.37 15.14 7.20
CA SER A 19 -8.12 14.63 7.78
C SER A 19 -7.59 15.51 8.91
N GLU A 20 -8.31 16.53 9.35
CA GLU A 20 -7.82 17.56 10.29
C GLU A 20 -7.17 17.00 11.55
N LYS A 21 -7.65 15.84 12.01
CA LYS A 21 -7.22 15.24 13.28
C LYS A 21 -5.78 14.75 13.27
N PHE A 22 -5.32 14.16 12.17
CA PHE A 22 -4.04 13.45 12.10
C PHE A 22 -3.06 14.00 11.05
N LEU A 23 -3.55 14.83 10.13
CA LEU A 23 -2.79 15.27 8.97
C LEU A 23 -1.49 16.00 9.35
N ARG A 24 -1.48 16.79 10.43
CA ARG A 24 -0.26 17.51 10.87
C ARG A 24 0.84 16.53 11.24
N GLU A 25 0.54 15.52 12.05
CA GLU A 25 1.53 14.51 12.46
C GLU A 25 2.07 13.75 11.25
N GLN A 26 1.20 13.41 10.28
CA GLN A 26 1.63 12.76 9.05
C GLN A 26 2.55 13.67 8.22
N LEU A 27 2.19 14.95 8.01
CA LEU A 27 3.02 15.89 7.27
C LEU A 27 4.37 16.13 7.97
N ASP A 28 4.38 16.32 9.28
CA ASP A 28 5.63 16.46 10.06
C ASP A 28 6.54 15.25 9.91
N SER A 29 5.95 14.03 9.87
CA SER A 29 6.70 12.80 9.66
C SER A 29 7.34 12.73 8.26
N LEU A 30 6.68 13.27 7.23
CA LEU A 30 7.25 13.38 5.88
C LEU A 30 8.40 14.39 5.84
N PHE A 31 8.22 15.56 6.43
CA PHE A 31 9.27 16.59 6.44
C PHE A 31 10.46 16.23 7.35
N SER A 32 10.31 15.30 8.28
CA SER A 32 11.39 14.74 9.11
C SER A 32 12.22 13.67 8.40
N GLN A 33 11.82 13.16 7.22
CA GLN A 33 12.55 12.09 6.52
C GLN A 33 14.03 12.42 6.32
N SER A 34 14.91 11.40 6.47
CA SER A 34 16.38 11.54 6.25
C SER A 34 16.69 11.81 4.77
N TYR A 35 16.00 11.12 3.86
CA TYR A 35 16.09 11.36 2.42
C TYR A 35 15.20 12.56 2.04
N LYS A 36 15.75 13.57 1.35
CA LYS A 36 15.06 14.84 1.09
C LYS A 36 14.68 15.09 -0.38
N ASP A 37 15.18 14.29 -1.30
CA ASP A 37 14.98 14.51 -2.75
C ASP A 37 13.67 13.85 -3.23
N TRP A 38 12.55 14.42 -2.80
CA TRP A 38 11.19 14.02 -3.16
C TRP A 38 10.26 15.22 -3.28
N THR A 39 9.17 15.03 -4.00
CA THR A 39 8.07 16.00 -4.11
C THR A 39 6.79 15.37 -3.56
N LEU A 40 6.10 16.11 -2.69
CA LEU A 40 4.81 15.74 -2.15
C LEU A 40 3.68 16.24 -3.06
N TYR A 41 2.90 15.33 -3.59
CA TYR A 41 1.68 15.64 -4.34
C TYR A 41 0.48 15.35 -3.45
N ILE A 42 -0.36 16.34 -3.21
CA ILE A 42 -1.55 16.23 -2.37
C ILE A 42 -2.79 16.37 -3.23
N HIS A 43 -3.76 15.50 -3.07
CA HIS A 43 -5.11 15.74 -3.57
C HIS A 43 -6.13 15.54 -2.45
N ASP A 44 -6.99 16.55 -2.29
CA ASP A 44 -8.08 16.54 -1.32
C ASP A 44 -9.41 16.12 -1.99
N ASP A 45 -10.03 15.08 -1.46
CA ASP A 45 -11.25 14.48 -2.04
C ASP A 45 -12.54 15.20 -1.59
N GLY A 46 -12.45 16.52 -1.33
CA GLY A 46 -13.57 17.39 -0.98
C GLY A 46 -13.85 17.49 0.52
N SER A 47 -12.80 17.66 1.33
CA SER A 47 -12.91 17.88 2.79
C SER A 47 -13.80 19.06 3.17
N LYS A 48 -14.46 18.93 4.33
CA LYS A 48 -15.34 19.96 4.90
C LYS A 48 -14.87 20.44 6.28
N ASP A 49 -13.78 19.91 6.77
CA ASP A 49 -13.11 20.25 8.02
C ASP A 49 -11.89 21.17 7.77
N ALA A 50 -10.97 21.30 8.72
CA ALA A 50 -9.80 22.14 8.60
C ALA A 50 -8.67 21.55 7.71
N THR A 51 -8.89 20.44 7.00
CA THR A 51 -7.86 19.76 6.16
C THR A 51 -7.19 20.73 5.18
N LEU A 52 -7.97 21.48 4.38
CA LEU A 52 -7.43 22.40 3.38
C LEU A 52 -6.66 23.58 4.02
N SER A 53 -7.07 24.03 5.19
CA SER A 53 -6.34 25.05 5.95
C SER A 53 -4.95 24.55 6.38
N ILE A 54 -4.88 23.32 6.88
CA ILE A 54 -3.62 22.67 7.26
C ILE A 54 -2.71 22.53 6.03
N ILE A 55 -3.22 22.04 4.91
CA ILE A 55 -2.45 21.90 3.66
C ILE A 55 -1.89 23.26 3.23
N SER A 56 -2.70 24.33 3.30
CA SER A 56 -2.29 25.69 2.92
C SER A 56 -1.13 26.22 3.78
N GLU A 57 -1.10 25.92 5.07
CA GLU A 57 0.00 26.28 5.98
C GLU A 57 1.31 25.63 5.53
N TYR A 58 1.29 24.33 5.20
CA TYR A 58 2.48 23.60 4.73
C TYR A 58 2.93 24.05 3.33
N LEU A 59 2.00 24.35 2.42
CA LEU A 59 2.30 24.92 1.11
C LEU A 59 3.07 26.24 1.23
N SER A 60 2.74 27.08 2.21
CA SER A 60 3.41 28.37 2.42
C SER A 60 4.86 28.23 2.94
N SER A 61 5.17 27.13 3.63
CA SER A 61 6.46 26.91 4.31
C SER A 61 7.39 25.93 3.58
N HIS A 62 6.88 25.13 2.62
CA HIS A 62 7.64 24.08 1.94
C HIS A 62 7.48 24.20 0.41
N LYS A 63 8.63 24.21 -0.31
CA LYS A 63 8.63 24.39 -1.78
C LYS A 63 8.42 23.10 -2.57
N ASN A 64 8.54 21.94 -1.94
CA ASN A 64 8.42 20.63 -2.55
C ASN A 64 7.03 20.00 -2.35
N ILE A 65 6.00 20.84 -2.27
CA ILE A 65 4.59 20.43 -2.23
C ILE A 65 3.88 20.93 -3.48
N VAL A 66 3.05 20.08 -4.07
CA VAL A 66 2.15 20.38 -5.17
C VAL A 66 0.74 19.96 -4.77
N LEU A 67 -0.18 20.92 -4.68
CA LEU A 67 -1.60 20.62 -4.55
C LEU A 67 -2.18 20.35 -5.93
N LEU A 68 -2.71 19.15 -6.13
CA LEU A 68 -3.34 18.74 -7.39
C LEU A 68 -4.79 19.26 -7.44
N ASP A 69 -5.17 19.84 -8.57
CA ASP A 69 -6.48 20.43 -8.81
C ASP A 69 -7.26 19.57 -9.82
N PHE A 70 -8.00 18.58 -9.33
CA PHE A 70 -9.00 17.83 -10.09
C PHE A 70 -10.22 17.55 -9.19
N PRO A 71 -11.41 17.25 -9.78
CA PRO A 71 -12.61 17.01 -9.00
C PRO A 71 -12.49 15.85 -8.02
N PRO A 72 -13.21 15.87 -6.88
CA PRO A 72 -13.28 14.76 -5.94
C PRO A 72 -13.60 13.44 -6.63
N THR A 73 -12.90 12.38 -6.25
CA THR A 73 -12.93 11.08 -6.90
C THR A 73 -13.85 10.07 -6.20
N GLY A 74 -14.28 10.38 -4.99
CA GLY A 74 -15.21 9.58 -4.19
C GLY A 74 -14.55 8.41 -3.47
N GLY A 75 -13.31 8.57 -3.02
CA GLY A 75 -12.65 7.64 -2.12
C GLY A 75 -11.19 7.31 -2.45
N ALA A 76 -10.47 6.83 -1.44
CA ALA A 76 -9.02 6.64 -1.45
C ALA A 76 -8.49 5.88 -2.69
N LYS A 77 -9.13 4.76 -3.08
CA LYS A 77 -8.75 4.00 -4.28
C LYS A 77 -8.71 4.86 -5.54
N SER A 78 -9.80 5.56 -5.81
CA SER A 78 -9.94 6.38 -7.03
C SER A 78 -9.01 7.57 -6.97
N ASN A 79 -8.83 8.17 -5.79
CA ASN A 79 -7.95 9.29 -5.56
C ASN A 79 -6.49 8.91 -5.86
N PHE A 80 -5.97 7.85 -5.25
CA PHE A 80 -4.61 7.39 -5.53
C PHE A 80 -4.37 7.02 -7.00
N MET A 81 -5.34 6.34 -7.63
CA MET A 81 -5.20 5.97 -9.06
C MET A 81 -5.24 7.20 -9.96
N GLN A 82 -6.05 8.22 -9.65
CA GLN A 82 -6.08 9.48 -10.39
C GLN A 82 -4.76 10.25 -10.21
N MET A 83 -4.26 10.37 -8.98
CA MET A 83 -2.96 10.99 -8.69
C MET A 83 -1.85 10.27 -9.46
N LEU A 84 -1.80 8.94 -9.40
CA LEU A 84 -0.80 8.13 -10.12
C LEU A 84 -0.86 8.39 -11.63
N SER A 85 -2.04 8.60 -12.21
CA SER A 85 -2.21 8.87 -13.64
C SER A 85 -1.75 10.27 -14.05
N CYS A 86 -1.86 11.26 -13.15
CA CYS A 86 -1.56 12.67 -13.43
C CYS A 86 -0.11 13.06 -13.14
N VAL A 87 0.56 12.35 -12.23
CA VAL A 87 1.93 12.68 -11.79
C VAL A 87 2.95 11.86 -12.57
N GLU A 88 3.97 12.52 -13.12
CA GLU A 88 5.11 11.86 -13.77
C GLU A 88 6.34 11.92 -12.88
N ALA A 89 6.89 10.74 -12.56
CA ALA A 89 8.09 10.55 -11.76
C ALA A 89 8.75 9.19 -12.07
N ASP A 90 9.98 8.99 -11.61
CA ASP A 90 10.65 7.68 -11.71
C ASP A 90 10.14 6.71 -10.64
N TYR A 91 9.82 7.24 -9.45
CA TYR A 91 9.33 6.46 -8.32
C TYR A 91 8.11 7.12 -7.67
N TYR A 92 7.21 6.29 -7.14
CA TYR A 92 5.98 6.73 -6.48
C TYR A 92 5.82 6.02 -5.15
N MET A 93 5.50 6.76 -4.10
CA MET A 93 5.07 6.25 -2.80
C MET A 93 3.65 6.72 -2.52
N PHE A 94 2.86 5.88 -1.85
CA PHE A 94 1.49 6.19 -1.46
C PHE A 94 1.46 6.51 0.04
N CYS A 95 0.76 7.56 0.40
CA CYS A 95 0.71 8.07 1.76
C CYS A 95 -0.74 8.28 2.19
N ASP A 96 -1.18 7.55 3.21
CA ASP A 96 -2.45 7.81 3.88
C ASP A 96 -2.26 9.02 4.83
N HIS A 97 -3.33 9.71 5.15
CA HIS A 97 -3.28 10.99 5.88
C HIS A 97 -3.25 10.83 7.41
N ASP A 98 -3.39 9.62 7.93
CA ASP A 98 -3.65 9.30 9.33
C ASP A 98 -2.54 8.48 10.00
N ASP A 99 -1.47 8.17 9.27
CA ASP A 99 -0.30 7.43 9.74
C ASP A 99 0.82 8.33 10.26
N VAL A 100 1.93 7.72 10.68
CA VAL A 100 3.19 8.42 10.95
C VAL A 100 4.35 7.59 10.39
N TRP A 101 5.15 8.19 9.50
CA TRP A 101 6.29 7.52 8.89
C TRP A 101 7.53 7.61 9.77
N LEU A 102 8.27 6.51 9.92
CA LEU A 102 9.61 6.58 10.53
C LEU A 102 10.54 7.43 9.66
N ASN A 103 11.43 8.19 10.28
CA ASN A 103 12.30 9.16 9.58
C ASN A 103 13.23 8.55 8.53
N THR A 104 13.47 7.25 8.55
CA THR A 104 14.31 6.51 7.58
C THR A 104 13.51 5.78 6.50
N LYS A 105 12.18 5.89 6.51
CA LYS A 105 11.33 5.11 5.60
C LYS A 105 11.65 5.35 4.14
N VAL A 106 11.71 6.60 3.71
CA VAL A 106 11.97 6.93 2.30
C VAL A 106 13.35 6.43 1.88
N GLU A 107 14.37 6.67 2.70
CA GLU A 107 15.75 6.25 2.43
C GLU A 107 15.89 4.73 2.29
N ILE A 108 15.36 3.98 3.25
CA ILE A 108 15.44 2.51 3.25
C ILE A 108 14.70 1.94 2.04
N THR A 109 13.51 2.46 1.74
CA THR A 109 12.69 1.98 0.62
C THR A 109 13.35 2.32 -0.72
N TYR A 110 13.89 3.53 -0.87
CA TYR A 110 14.62 3.96 -2.07
C TYR A 110 15.89 3.14 -2.31
N ASN A 111 16.68 2.88 -1.27
CA ASN A 111 17.86 2.05 -1.36
C ASN A 111 17.52 0.61 -1.79
N SER A 112 16.42 0.07 -1.27
CA SER A 112 15.92 -1.25 -1.66
C SER A 112 15.46 -1.26 -3.14
N MET A 113 14.76 -0.21 -3.59
CA MET A 113 14.35 -0.05 -4.99
C MET A 113 15.57 0.03 -5.92
N SER A 114 16.55 0.89 -5.61
CA SER A 114 17.77 1.03 -6.40
C SER A 114 18.57 -0.29 -6.51
N LYS A 115 18.61 -1.08 -5.42
CA LYS A 115 19.23 -2.41 -5.43
C LYS A 115 18.46 -3.39 -6.32
N ALA A 116 17.12 -3.35 -6.23
CA ALA A 116 16.25 -4.22 -7.03
C ALA A 116 16.38 -3.91 -8.53
N GLU A 117 16.41 -2.64 -8.93
CA GLU A 117 16.57 -2.24 -10.34
C GLU A 117 17.93 -2.64 -10.93
N ARG A 118 19.00 -2.58 -10.13
CA ARG A 118 20.30 -3.12 -10.57
C ARG A 118 20.27 -4.63 -10.79
N THR A 119 19.46 -5.35 -10.01
CA THR A 119 19.33 -6.81 -10.11
C THR A 119 18.37 -7.22 -11.22
N PHE A 120 17.35 -6.44 -11.45
CA PHE A 120 16.26 -6.68 -12.40
C PHE A 120 16.06 -5.44 -13.29
N PRO A 121 16.98 -5.15 -14.19
CA PRO A 121 16.86 -4.00 -15.08
C PRO A 121 15.59 -4.12 -15.94
N ASP A 122 15.00 -2.99 -16.25
CA ASP A 122 13.79 -2.87 -17.08
C ASP A 122 12.56 -3.64 -16.57
N CYS A 123 12.51 -3.95 -15.28
CA CYS A 123 11.43 -4.72 -14.67
C CYS A 123 10.45 -3.80 -13.93
N PRO A 124 9.12 -4.03 -14.00
CA PRO A 124 8.17 -3.45 -13.07
C PRO A 124 8.47 -3.92 -11.65
N ILE A 125 8.70 -2.98 -10.71
CA ILE A 125 9.12 -3.31 -9.35
C ILE A 125 8.23 -2.61 -8.33
N ILE A 126 7.84 -3.36 -7.31
CA ILE A 126 7.27 -2.88 -6.06
C ILE A 126 8.25 -3.19 -4.95
N VAL A 127 8.52 -2.21 -4.09
CA VAL A 127 9.15 -2.41 -2.78
C VAL A 127 8.13 -2.07 -1.72
N HIS A 128 7.98 -2.90 -0.70
CA HIS A 128 7.10 -2.63 0.42
C HIS A 128 7.70 -3.09 1.76
N SER A 129 7.26 -2.50 2.84
CA SER A 129 7.73 -2.82 4.19
C SER A 129 6.62 -3.39 5.05
N ASP A 130 6.99 -3.92 6.21
CA ASP A 130 6.08 -4.12 7.32
C ASP A 130 5.72 -2.77 7.98
N LEU A 131 4.81 -2.79 8.95
CA LEU A 131 4.43 -1.62 9.73
C LEU A 131 4.07 -2.01 11.17
N PHE A 132 4.17 -1.05 12.10
CA PHE A 132 3.62 -1.17 13.46
C PHE A 132 2.12 -0.93 13.41
N VAL A 133 1.34 -1.78 14.07
CA VAL A 133 -0.08 -1.49 14.33
C VAL A 133 -0.16 -0.69 15.61
N VAL A 134 -0.72 0.54 15.56
CA VAL A 134 -0.81 1.44 16.71
C VAL A 134 -2.24 1.91 16.94
N ASP A 135 -2.55 2.35 18.15
CA ASP A 135 -3.81 3.02 18.44
C ASP A 135 -3.81 4.50 17.96
N GLN A 136 -4.89 5.22 18.25
CA GLN A 136 -5.01 6.63 17.84
C GLN A 136 -3.93 7.53 18.45
N ASP A 137 -3.35 7.14 19.59
CA ASP A 137 -2.34 7.91 20.35
C ASP A 137 -0.91 7.38 20.12
N LEU A 138 -0.72 6.56 19.07
CA LEU A 138 0.55 5.94 18.63
C LEU A 138 1.12 4.89 19.62
N ASN A 139 0.33 4.38 20.57
CA ASN A 139 0.75 3.25 21.39
C ASN A 139 0.77 1.98 20.55
N VAL A 140 1.88 1.23 20.58
CA VAL A 140 2.05 0.02 19.76
C VAL A 140 1.14 -1.11 20.28
N LEU A 141 0.15 -1.47 19.45
CA LEU A 141 -0.73 -2.62 19.67
C LEU A 141 -0.07 -3.94 19.19
N HIS A 142 0.69 -3.87 18.10
CA HIS A 142 1.45 -5.00 17.58
C HIS A 142 2.67 -4.54 16.79
N PRO A 143 3.85 -5.16 16.96
CA PRO A 143 5.10 -4.73 16.31
C PRO A 143 5.21 -5.10 14.83
N SER A 144 4.30 -5.91 14.30
CA SER A 144 4.31 -6.35 12.90
C SER A 144 2.88 -6.55 12.39
N PHE A 145 2.49 -5.82 11.38
CA PHE A 145 1.21 -5.98 10.71
C PHE A 145 1.14 -7.33 9.97
N TRP A 146 2.23 -7.75 9.36
CA TRP A 146 2.25 -9.03 8.66
C TRP A 146 1.90 -10.19 9.60
N LYS A 147 2.51 -10.24 10.78
CA LYS A 147 2.17 -11.24 11.79
C LYS A 147 0.75 -11.07 12.33
N TYR A 148 0.32 -9.82 12.54
CA TYR A 148 -1.02 -9.50 13.02
C TYR A 148 -2.14 -9.99 12.09
N GLU A 149 -1.97 -9.82 10.79
CA GLU A 149 -2.91 -10.22 9.73
C GLU A 149 -2.65 -11.65 9.21
N GLY A 150 -1.53 -12.29 9.58
CA GLY A 150 -1.09 -13.58 9.05
C GLY A 150 -0.66 -13.51 7.57
N ILE A 151 0.04 -12.46 7.23
CA ILE A 151 0.63 -12.26 5.90
C ILE A 151 2.08 -12.74 5.96
N TYR A 152 2.46 -13.63 5.06
CA TYR A 152 3.83 -14.13 4.91
C TYR A 152 4.30 -13.80 3.49
N PRO A 153 5.03 -12.69 3.28
CA PRO A 153 5.37 -12.19 1.95
C PRO A 153 6.09 -13.24 1.09
N ASN A 154 6.94 -14.07 1.69
CA ASN A 154 7.64 -15.15 0.98
C ASN A 154 6.71 -16.19 0.34
N ASP A 155 5.50 -16.33 0.83
CA ASP A 155 4.50 -17.23 0.25
C ASP A 155 3.76 -16.65 -0.95
N ILE A 156 3.83 -15.32 -1.13
CA ILE A 156 3.02 -14.59 -2.12
C ILE A 156 3.95 -14.07 -3.22
N ARG A 157 4.49 -14.98 -4.03
CA ARG A 157 5.46 -14.66 -5.10
C ARG A 157 4.89 -14.82 -6.51
N SER A 158 3.61 -15.11 -6.63
CA SER A 158 2.94 -15.25 -7.93
C SER A 158 1.61 -14.55 -7.96
N PHE A 159 1.18 -14.18 -9.16
CA PHE A 159 -0.13 -13.58 -9.42
C PHE A 159 -1.29 -14.42 -8.87
N GLU A 160 -1.21 -15.75 -9.00
CA GLU A 160 -2.26 -16.64 -8.53
C GLU A 160 -2.41 -16.65 -7.01
N MET A 161 -1.31 -16.46 -6.26
CA MET A 161 -1.36 -16.41 -4.79
C MET A 161 -2.13 -15.19 -4.28
N LEU A 162 -2.30 -14.13 -5.08
CA LEU A 162 -3.19 -13.01 -4.76
C LEU A 162 -4.67 -13.44 -4.64
N SER A 163 -5.03 -14.65 -5.11
CA SER A 163 -6.35 -15.23 -4.82
C SER A 163 -6.58 -15.42 -3.31
N ALA A 164 -5.54 -15.72 -2.55
CA ALA A 164 -5.62 -15.99 -1.11
C ALA A 164 -5.35 -14.75 -0.24
N PHE A 165 -4.37 -13.93 -0.64
CA PHE A 165 -3.84 -12.84 0.19
C PHE A 165 -3.81 -11.50 -0.57
N ASN A 166 -3.77 -10.39 0.17
CA ASN A 166 -3.15 -9.17 -0.32
C ASN A 166 -1.69 -9.18 0.13
N LEU A 167 -0.76 -8.73 -0.72
CA LEU A 167 0.67 -8.81 -0.40
C LEU A 167 1.18 -7.49 0.18
N ALA A 168 0.92 -6.39 -0.50
CA ALA A 168 1.44 -5.09 -0.14
C ALA A 168 0.31 -4.16 0.31
N THR A 169 0.54 -3.41 1.39
CA THR A 169 -0.35 -2.36 1.87
C THR A 169 0.08 -1.03 1.26
N GLY A 170 -0.88 -0.24 0.75
CA GLY A 170 -0.63 0.96 -0.03
C GLY A 170 0.38 1.91 0.59
N CYS A 171 0.19 2.31 1.84
CA CYS A 171 1.08 3.23 2.55
C CYS A 171 2.52 2.71 2.73
N THR A 172 2.76 1.41 2.56
CA THR A 172 4.11 0.82 2.64
C THR A 172 4.86 0.79 1.31
N MET A 173 4.15 1.00 0.19
CA MET A 173 4.67 0.74 -1.15
C MET A 173 5.51 1.89 -1.70
N MET A 174 6.58 1.52 -2.41
CA MET A 174 7.21 2.30 -3.46
C MET A 174 7.13 1.49 -4.76
N ILE A 175 6.77 2.16 -5.85
CA ILE A 175 6.76 1.56 -7.20
C ILE A 175 7.65 2.37 -8.14
N ASN A 176 8.26 1.72 -9.14
CA ASN A 176 8.96 2.43 -10.21
C ASN A 176 8.01 2.80 -11.37
N SER A 177 8.47 3.64 -12.29
CA SER A 177 7.69 4.08 -13.46
C SER A 177 7.19 2.90 -14.31
N ARG A 178 7.96 1.84 -14.44
CA ARG A 178 7.55 0.63 -15.16
C ARG A 178 6.38 -0.09 -14.48
N ALA A 179 6.30 -0.07 -13.16
CA ALA A 179 5.14 -0.60 -12.44
C ALA A 179 3.88 0.26 -12.67
N LYS A 180 4.03 1.60 -12.78
CA LYS A 180 2.96 2.50 -13.22
C LYS A 180 2.49 2.15 -14.65
N GLU A 181 3.43 2.00 -15.59
CA GLU A 181 3.13 1.71 -17.01
C GLU A 181 2.31 0.42 -17.21
N VAL A 182 2.60 -0.64 -16.45
CA VAL A 182 1.85 -1.91 -16.56
C VAL A 182 0.53 -1.90 -15.78
N THR A 183 0.28 -0.87 -14.97
CA THR A 183 -0.95 -0.76 -14.17
C THR A 183 -2.09 -0.20 -15.03
N PRO A 184 -3.19 -0.94 -15.24
CA PRO A 184 -4.29 -0.44 -16.05
C PRO A 184 -4.98 0.77 -15.42
N CYS A 185 -5.25 1.81 -16.22
CA CYS A 185 -5.93 3.02 -15.76
C CYS A 185 -7.40 2.77 -15.36
N ASP A 186 -8.12 1.86 -16.04
CA ASP A 186 -9.48 1.46 -15.65
C ASP A 186 -9.46 0.54 -14.43
N CYS A 187 -9.56 1.15 -13.26
CA CYS A 187 -9.50 0.47 -11.96
C CYS A 187 -10.89 0.17 -11.34
N LYS A 188 -11.97 0.14 -12.13
CA LYS A 188 -13.33 -0.11 -11.60
C LYS A 188 -13.44 -1.39 -10.80
N GLU A 189 -12.82 -2.47 -11.27
CA GLU A 189 -12.80 -3.75 -10.56
C GLU A 189 -11.74 -3.84 -9.47
N ALA A 190 -10.90 -2.84 -9.29
CA ALA A 190 -9.90 -2.82 -8.22
C ALA A 190 -10.57 -2.85 -6.84
N LEU A 191 -10.05 -3.67 -5.95
CA LEU A 191 -10.44 -3.65 -4.53
C LEU A 191 -9.90 -2.38 -3.86
N MET A 192 -8.60 -2.18 -3.98
CA MET A 192 -7.84 -0.99 -3.61
C MET A 192 -6.71 -0.79 -4.62
N HIS A 193 -6.09 0.41 -4.63
CA HIS A 193 -5.00 0.75 -5.53
C HIS A 193 -3.80 -0.20 -5.37
N ASP A 194 -3.44 -0.55 -4.15
CA ASP A 194 -2.33 -1.44 -3.81
C ASP A 194 -2.49 -2.85 -4.40
N SER A 195 -3.64 -3.46 -4.20
CA SER A 195 -3.95 -4.79 -4.73
C SER A 195 -4.04 -4.80 -6.25
N TRP A 196 -4.49 -3.68 -6.85
CA TRP A 196 -4.55 -3.52 -8.30
C TRP A 196 -3.17 -3.42 -8.93
N ILE A 197 -2.32 -2.55 -8.41
CA ILE A 197 -0.94 -2.37 -8.84
C ILE A 197 -0.14 -3.67 -8.65
N THR A 198 -0.28 -4.31 -7.48
CA THR A 198 0.41 -5.57 -7.19
C THR A 198 0.00 -6.68 -8.18
N ALA A 199 -1.29 -6.76 -8.51
CA ALA A 199 -1.78 -7.73 -9.49
C ALA A 199 -1.19 -7.45 -10.88
N ALA A 200 -1.16 -6.20 -11.33
CA ALA A 200 -0.61 -5.81 -12.62
C ALA A 200 0.89 -6.12 -12.73
N VAL A 201 1.65 -5.78 -11.69
CA VAL A 201 3.10 -6.04 -11.64
C VAL A 201 3.39 -7.54 -11.67
N LEU A 202 2.72 -8.35 -10.85
CA LEU A 202 2.93 -9.80 -10.84
C LEU A 202 2.47 -10.47 -12.14
N TRP A 203 1.37 -10.00 -12.74
CA TRP A 203 0.94 -10.49 -14.04
C TRP A 203 1.95 -10.20 -15.15
N SER A 204 2.58 -9.04 -15.12
CA SER A 204 3.64 -8.63 -16.05
C SER A 204 5.00 -9.25 -15.73
N LYS A 205 5.05 -10.26 -14.85
CA LYS A 205 6.29 -10.92 -14.37
C LYS A 205 7.26 -9.97 -13.66
N GLY A 206 6.76 -8.85 -13.16
CA GLY A 206 7.49 -7.90 -12.33
C GLY A 206 7.91 -8.50 -10.99
N LYS A 207 8.57 -7.70 -10.18
CA LYS A 207 9.13 -8.10 -8.89
C LYS A 207 8.45 -7.36 -7.74
N VAL A 208 8.23 -8.08 -6.66
CA VAL A 208 7.80 -7.50 -5.38
C VAL A 208 8.88 -7.84 -4.36
N ILE A 209 9.45 -6.82 -3.78
CA ILE A 209 10.57 -6.89 -2.83
C ILE A 209 10.04 -6.46 -1.46
N ASP A 210 10.18 -7.31 -0.48
CA ASP A 210 9.79 -7.05 0.90
C ASP A 210 11.00 -6.56 1.72
N ILE A 211 10.74 -5.57 2.57
CA ILE A 211 11.63 -5.10 3.62
C ILE A 211 11.08 -5.64 4.94
N ASP A 212 11.78 -6.61 5.54
CA ASP A 212 11.40 -7.25 6.81
C ASP A 212 11.69 -6.31 7.99
N GLN A 213 11.09 -5.12 7.94
CA GLN A 213 11.21 -4.08 8.95
C GLN A 213 9.97 -3.18 8.90
N PRO A 214 9.32 -2.90 10.03
CA PRO A 214 8.24 -1.91 10.11
C PRO A 214 8.82 -0.50 9.95
N LEU A 215 8.25 0.28 9.04
CA LEU A 215 8.70 1.64 8.72
C LEU A 215 7.60 2.70 8.90
N ILE A 216 6.43 2.31 9.40
CA ILE A 216 5.25 3.16 9.60
C ILE A 216 4.59 2.80 10.91
N TYR A 217 4.09 3.79 11.63
CA TYR A 217 3.06 3.64 12.64
C TYR A 217 1.69 3.72 11.96
N TYR A 218 1.08 2.55 11.72
CA TYR A 218 -0.22 2.40 11.06
C TYR A 218 -1.33 2.57 12.09
N ARG A 219 -1.98 3.73 12.07
CA ARG A 219 -2.93 4.15 13.08
C ARG A 219 -4.27 3.43 12.93
N GLN A 220 -4.82 2.96 14.05
CA GLN A 220 -6.14 2.36 14.12
C GLN A 220 -7.11 3.30 14.83
N HIS A 221 -8.17 3.71 14.15
CA HIS A 221 -9.27 4.52 14.66
C HIS A 221 -10.58 4.17 13.94
N GLY A 222 -11.71 4.76 14.39
CA GLY A 222 -13.04 4.40 13.88
C GLY A 222 -13.28 4.70 12.40
N ASP A 223 -12.52 5.62 11.82
CA ASP A 223 -12.71 6.14 10.47
C ASP A 223 -11.75 5.56 9.43
N ASN A 224 -10.93 4.56 9.80
CA ASN A 224 -10.05 3.90 8.83
C ASN A 224 -10.85 3.28 7.67
N CYS A 225 -10.43 3.53 6.45
CA CYS A 225 -11.01 2.92 5.24
C CYS A 225 -10.88 1.38 5.27
N LEU A 226 -9.71 0.88 5.65
CA LEU A 226 -9.40 -0.53 5.90
C LEU A 226 -8.50 -0.60 7.13
N GLY A 227 -9.06 -0.93 8.30
CA GLY A 227 -8.26 -1.13 9.52
C GLY A 227 -7.58 -2.49 9.56
N ALA A 228 -6.53 -2.63 10.39
CA ALA A 228 -5.86 -3.91 10.67
C ALA A 228 -6.85 -4.89 11.33
N ARG A 229 -6.86 -6.14 10.86
CA ARG A 229 -7.79 -7.16 11.35
C ARG A 229 -7.02 -8.31 11.98
N ARG A 230 -7.13 -8.47 13.29
CA ARG A 230 -6.55 -9.62 13.97
C ARG A 230 -7.07 -10.93 13.37
N LEU A 231 -6.15 -11.85 13.10
CA LEU A 231 -6.46 -13.21 12.65
C LEU A 231 -7.45 -13.88 13.62
N ASN A 232 -8.71 -13.97 13.19
CA ASN A 232 -9.77 -14.58 14.01
C ASN A 232 -10.08 -15.98 13.44
N VAL A 233 -9.61 -17.02 14.13
CA VAL A 233 -9.63 -18.41 13.65
C VAL A 233 -10.92 -19.16 14.05
N THR A 234 -11.83 -18.55 14.82
CA THR A 234 -13.04 -19.23 15.32
C THR A 234 -14.04 -19.56 14.22
N ILE A 235 -14.55 -20.79 14.25
CA ILE A 235 -15.51 -21.31 13.23
C ILE A 235 -16.81 -20.50 13.23
N VAL A 236 -17.29 -20.07 14.40
CA VAL A 236 -18.56 -19.34 14.56
C VAL A 236 -18.47 -17.96 13.89
N SER A 237 -17.36 -17.23 14.04
CA SER A 237 -17.17 -15.94 13.40
C SER A 237 -17.09 -16.05 11.86
N LYS A 238 -16.62 -17.18 11.34
CA LYS A 238 -16.60 -17.44 9.89
C LYS A 238 -17.97 -17.74 9.31
N LEU A 239 -18.84 -18.45 10.04
CA LEU A 239 -20.21 -18.75 9.61
C LEU A 239 -21.05 -17.46 9.52
N LEU A 240 -20.97 -16.58 10.51
CA LEU A 240 -21.68 -15.30 10.52
C LEU A 240 -21.22 -14.36 9.40
N ARG A 241 -19.97 -14.48 8.95
CA ARG A 241 -19.38 -13.65 7.88
C ARG A 241 -19.42 -14.30 6.49
N LEU A 242 -20.03 -15.47 6.34
CA LEU A 242 -19.99 -16.24 5.09
C LEU A 242 -20.48 -15.44 3.87
N PRO A 243 -21.60 -14.68 3.92
CA PRO A 243 -22.03 -13.87 2.78
C PRO A 243 -21.01 -12.81 2.37
N GLN A 244 -20.38 -12.15 3.36
CA GLN A 244 -19.35 -11.14 3.10
C GLN A 244 -18.09 -11.78 2.50
N ILE A 245 -17.65 -12.94 3.02
CA ILE A 245 -16.50 -13.69 2.50
C ILE A 245 -16.74 -14.08 1.03
N ILE A 246 -17.95 -14.53 0.69
CA ILE A 246 -18.30 -14.86 -0.69
C ILE A 246 -18.25 -13.62 -1.58
N LYS A 247 -18.83 -12.50 -1.14
CA LYS A 247 -18.82 -11.22 -1.87
C LYS A 247 -17.38 -10.74 -2.12
N ASP A 248 -16.52 -10.77 -1.10
CA ASP A 248 -15.12 -10.35 -1.20
C ASP A 248 -14.32 -11.26 -2.14
N ASN A 249 -14.59 -12.56 -2.13
CA ASN A 249 -13.98 -13.51 -3.06
C ASN A 249 -14.41 -13.27 -4.51
N ILE A 250 -15.69 -12.98 -4.75
CA ILE A 250 -16.19 -12.64 -6.09
C ILE A 250 -15.53 -11.36 -6.60
N ARG A 251 -15.44 -10.33 -5.75
CA ARG A 251 -14.77 -9.06 -6.11
C ARG A 251 -13.28 -9.29 -6.41
N ARG A 252 -12.57 -10.05 -5.59
CA ARG A 252 -11.16 -10.41 -5.80
C ARG A 252 -10.98 -11.23 -7.09
N TYR A 253 -11.85 -12.20 -7.35
CA TYR A 253 -11.82 -12.96 -8.59
C TYR A 253 -12.01 -12.06 -9.83
N ARG A 254 -13.01 -11.16 -9.80
CA ARG A 254 -13.25 -10.20 -10.89
C ARG A 254 -12.03 -9.30 -11.12
N MET A 255 -11.44 -8.76 -10.05
CA MET A 255 -10.22 -7.95 -10.12
C MET A 255 -9.08 -8.72 -10.79
N LEU A 256 -8.75 -9.92 -10.32
CA LEU A 256 -7.66 -10.71 -10.88
C LEU A 256 -7.95 -11.15 -12.32
N ASN A 257 -9.21 -11.49 -12.62
CA ASN A 257 -9.60 -11.86 -13.98
C ASN A 257 -9.54 -10.67 -14.95
N LYS A 258 -9.80 -9.46 -14.49
CA LYS A 258 -9.66 -8.23 -15.29
C LYS A 258 -8.21 -7.93 -15.61
N VAL A 259 -7.28 -8.16 -14.67
CA VAL A 259 -5.84 -7.91 -14.85
C VAL A 259 -5.16 -9.03 -15.65
N GLY A 260 -5.41 -10.30 -15.29
CA GLY A 260 -4.57 -11.41 -15.75
C GLY A 260 -5.30 -12.68 -16.16
N HIS A 261 -6.62 -12.65 -16.37
CA HIS A 261 -7.42 -13.80 -16.85
C HIS A 261 -7.23 -15.10 -16.06
N ILE A 262 -7.39 -15.05 -14.73
CA ILE A 262 -7.35 -16.26 -13.90
C ILE A 262 -8.64 -17.09 -14.06
N SER A 263 -8.54 -18.40 -14.31
CA SER A 263 -9.72 -19.26 -14.33
C SER A 263 -10.27 -19.49 -12.92
N ALA A 264 -11.58 -19.74 -12.79
CA ALA A 264 -12.21 -20.02 -11.50
C ALA A 264 -11.57 -21.23 -10.78
N PHE A 265 -11.17 -22.26 -11.54
CA PHE A 265 -10.46 -23.40 -10.98
C PHE A 265 -9.11 -23.01 -10.37
N ARG A 266 -8.27 -22.22 -11.09
CA ARG A 266 -7.00 -21.73 -10.56
C ARG A 266 -7.21 -20.85 -9.35
N PHE A 267 -8.17 -19.93 -9.37
CA PHE A 267 -8.51 -19.07 -8.25
C PHE A 267 -8.82 -19.90 -6.98
N ILE A 268 -9.71 -20.90 -7.08
CA ILE A 268 -10.07 -21.76 -5.93
C ILE A 268 -8.87 -22.60 -5.48
N LYS A 269 -8.12 -23.18 -6.42
CA LYS A 269 -6.92 -23.96 -6.12
C LYS A 269 -5.93 -23.15 -5.27
N TYR A 270 -5.60 -21.92 -5.67
CA TYR A 270 -4.63 -21.09 -4.96
C TYR A 270 -5.17 -20.52 -3.64
N LYS A 271 -6.47 -20.32 -3.50
CA LYS A 271 -7.08 -20.06 -2.18
C LYS A 271 -6.88 -21.21 -1.21
N ILE A 272 -7.01 -22.45 -1.66
CA ILE A 272 -6.79 -23.64 -0.83
C ILE A 272 -5.29 -23.74 -0.46
N ILE A 273 -4.40 -23.53 -1.43
CA ILE A 273 -2.95 -23.54 -1.20
C ILE A 273 -2.57 -22.48 -0.16
N GLY A 274 -3.02 -21.23 -0.35
CA GLY A 274 -2.72 -20.14 0.58
C GLY A 274 -3.22 -20.43 1.99
N ARG A 275 -4.45 -20.99 2.12
CA ARG A 275 -4.96 -21.40 3.43
C ARG A 275 -4.10 -22.48 4.10
N LYS A 276 -3.62 -23.46 3.34
CA LYS A 276 -2.74 -24.52 3.89
C LYS A 276 -1.42 -23.92 4.38
N LYS A 277 -0.80 -23.02 3.62
CA LYS A 277 0.43 -22.33 4.02
C LYS A 277 0.23 -21.50 5.29
N LEU A 278 -0.83 -20.69 5.37
CA LEU A 278 -1.18 -19.95 6.58
C LEU A 278 -1.32 -20.87 7.80
N LEU A 279 -2.02 -21.99 7.66
CA LEU A 279 -2.20 -22.95 8.76
C LEU A 279 -0.86 -23.60 9.19
N SER A 280 0.09 -23.81 8.26
CA SER A 280 1.43 -24.30 8.59
C SER A 280 2.18 -23.29 9.46
N HIS A 281 2.25 -22.02 9.03
CA HIS A 281 2.89 -20.96 9.81
C HIS A 281 2.29 -20.79 11.20
N LEU A 282 0.96 -20.79 11.32
CA LEU A 282 0.28 -20.65 12.60
C LEU A 282 0.56 -21.82 13.57
N LYS A 283 0.82 -23.02 13.03
CA LYS A 283 1.26 -24.17 13.83
C LYS A 283 2.72 -24.01 14.29
N GLU A 284 3.60 -23.60 13.40
CA GLU A 284 5.02 -23.36 13.70
C GLU A 284 5.20 -22.27 14.78
N GLU A 285 4.34 -21.25 14.78
CA GLU A 285 4.33 -20.16 15.75
C GLU A 285 3.53 -20.50 17.04
N ASN A 286 3.01 -21.72 17.20
CA ASN A 286 2.17 -22.15 18.31
C ASN A 286 0.91 -21.31 18.55
N LEU A 287 0.36 -20.73 17.48
CA LEU A 287 -0.86 -19.91 17.49
C LEU A 287 -2.13 -20.74 17.25
N LEU A 288 -2.00 -22.02 16.95
CA LEU A 288 -3.08 -23.00 16.86
C LEU A 288 -2.82 -24.16 17.82
N PRO A 289 -3.91 -24.71 18.45
CA PRO A 289 -3.81 -25.91 19.28
C PRO A 289 -3.42 -27.15 18.47
#